data_8308e1ff65dffbf9487f87e1f7f29e10
#
_entry.id   8308e1ff65dffbf9487f87e1f7f29e10
#
_cell.length_a   1.000
_cell.length_b   1.000
_cell.length_c   1.000
_cell.angle_alpha   90.00
_cell.angle_beta   90.00
_cell.angle_gamma   90.00
#
_symmetry.space_group_name_H-M   'P 1'
#
loop_
_entity.id
_entity.type
_entity.pdbx_description
1 polymer ?
#
loop_
_entity_poly.entity_id
_entity_poly.type
_entity_poly.pdbx_seq_one_letter_code
_entity_poly.pdbx_strand_id
1 'polypeptide(L)'
;MRDRTSSHPGYWPSAWPVECGGNRRQKASPGRLDAASGAASVISRHDDKWHVMAIERNSGQWYVGGTMAAFSGPPPFGWVERIDPTTLDILAASPRLPCGEHVWCGAILAHANGSIMSVNGNHLHRLDPDDLSILVERRLPADRSHNGLLALADGSLITKDLRLEGQGGTTLTRLDPGSLEILGQPLVLPEGSMGRIAANLELDGTETVYVPGTEHLWRIQLKGDELVIDAEWQPRYRTTDDRFGLSWDACLSDDVCWAMDCGDITSVRRIHQTEPNGRFGTPPGRDLSWRLDAPWDGPQRLHRISLTDPTAHVVIEPFGTAGGGIIAPPVHVPEFDMAIAWDSINGGLAGVSTADGGLEVAWHLDVRASMQPVVFPESGELVINDFTAAGTDDVIVVDIATGALLDRVATGSRIANGMFLTPGGNRDIFYCSTLTVARIAWS
;
A
#
# COMPACT_ATOMS: atom_id res chain seq x y z
N MET A 1 23.29 1.70 -11.09
CA MET A 1 21.96 1.11 -11.29
C MET A 1 21.84 0.02 -10.25
N ARG A 2 21.11 0.26 -9.13
CA ARG A 2 20.90 -0.77 -8.10
C ARG A 2 19.90 -1.77 -8.67
N ASP A 3 20.22 -3.05 -8.55
CA ASP A 3 19.39 -4.15 -9.07
C ASP A 3 18.00 -4.09 -8.41
N ARG A 4 16.96 -3.79 -9.18
CA ARG A 4 15.58 -3.66 -8.71
C ARG A 4 14.87 -4.99 -8.51
N THR A 5 15.44 -6.06 -9.01
CA THR A 5 15.05 -7.42 -8.66
C THR A 5 15.64 -7.75 -7.29
N SER A 6 15.22 -7.03 -6.27
CA SER A 6 15.86 -7.20 -4.99
C SER A 6 15.48 -8.54 -4.38
N SER A 7 16.43 -9.39 -4.34
CA SER A 7 16.53 -10.46 -3.36
C SER A 7 16.75 -9.84 -1.96
N HIS A 8 15.79 -9.07 -1.46
CA HIS A 8 15.85 -8.62 -0.07
C HIS A 8 15.86 -9.89 0.80
N PRO A 9 16.86 -10.08 1.68
CA PRO A 9 17.11 -11.36 2.32
C PRO A 9 15.96 -11.86 3.22
N GLY A 10 15.08 -10.97 3.66
CA GLY A 10 13.89 -11.32 4.45
C GLY A 10 12.76 -11.95 3.65
N TYR A 11 12.78 -11.84 2.32
CA TYR A 11 11.70 -12.36 1.46
C TYR A 11 12.13 -13.59 0.66
N TRP A 12 11.14 -14.38 0.30
CA TRP A 12 11.32 -15.41 -0.73
C TRP A 12 11.74 -14.76 -2.04
N PRO A 13 12.76 -15.31 -2.75
CA PRO A 13 13.28 -14.69 -3.97
C PRO A 13 12.25 -14.79 -5.12
N SER A 14 11.42 -13.77 -5.23
CA SER A 14 10.42 -13.61 -6.29
C SER A 14 10.34 -12.15 -6.73
N ALA A 15 9.63 -11.90 -7.83
CA ALA A 15 9.46 -10.56 -8.35
C ALA A 15 8.56 -9.67 -7.47
N TRP A 16 7.60 -10.28 -6.75
CA TRP A 16 6.62 -9.53 -5.94
C TRP A 16 6.22 -10.27 -4.65
N PRO A 17 7.16 -10.49 -3.71
CA PRO A 17 6.93 -11.28 -2.50
C PRO A 17 6.07 -10.60 -1.45
N VAL A 18 5.81 -9.32 -1.59
CA VAL A 18 5.09 -8.47 -0.62
C VAL A 18 4.41 -7.30 -1.33
N GLU A 19 3.47 -6.66 -0.68
CA GLU A 19 2.82 -5.44 -1.18
C GLU A 19 3.83 -4.37 -1.64
N CYS A 20 3.53 -3.67 -2.70
CA CYS A 20 4.37 -2.63 -3.29
C CYS A 20 5.77 -3.09 -3.74
N GLY A 21 5.99 -4.40 -3.85
CA GLY A 21 7.22 -5.01 -4.38
C GLY A 21 8.41 -5.06 -3.41
N GLY A 22 8.29 -4.56 -2.17
CA GLY A 22 9.37 -4.61 -1.20
C GLY A 22 9.29 -3.54 -0.11
N ASN A 23 10.27 -3.54 0.80
CA ASN A 23 10.30 -2.70 2.00
C ASN A 23 10.31 -1.20 1.70
N ARG A 24 10.86 -0.78 0.57
CA ARG A 24 10.89 0.63 0.15
C ARG A 24 9.58 1.11 -0.48
N ARG A 25 8.63 0.20 -0.75
CA ARG A 25 7.29 0.49 -1.29
C ARG A 25 7.30 1.26 -2.63
N GLN A 26 8.27 0.96 -3.49
CA GLN A 26 8.49 1.68 -4.75
C GLN A 26 7.48 1.32 -5.85
N LYS A 27 6.76 0.21 -5.73
CA LYS A 27 5.75 -0.24 -6.69
C LYS A 27 6.28 -0.45 -8.11
N ALA A 28 7.60 -0.57 -8.25
CA ALA A 28 8.27 -0.76 -9.53
C ALA A 28 8.32 -2.24 -9.89
N SER A 29 7.70 -2.59 -10.99
CA SER A 29 7.75 -3.93 -11.59
C SER A 29 9.06 -4.10 -12.35
N PRO A 30 9.74 -5.24 -12.23
CA PRO A 30 10.74 -5.62 -13.22
C PRO A 30 10.05 -5.91 -14.57
N GLY A 31 10.71 -5.55 -15.66
CA GLY A 31 10.23 -5.81 -17.03
C GLY A 31 9.30 -4.73 -17.58
N ARG A 32 8.66 -5.06 -18.68
CA ARG A 32 7.88 -4.14 -19.51
C ARG A 32 6.42 -4.55 -19.57
N LEU A 33 5.52 -3.58 -19.67
CA LEU A 33 4.10 -3.84 -19.96
C LEU A 33 3.79 -3.69 -21.45
N ASP A 34 4.26 -2.60 -22.09
CA ASP A 34 4.02 -2.27 -23.49
C ASP A 34 2.52 -2.31 -23.87
N ALA A 35 1.66 -1.75 -23.05
CA ALA A 35 0.21 -1.84 -23.17
C ALA A 35 -0.32 -1.32 -24.52
N ALA A 36 0.26 -0.23 -25.01
CA ALA A 36 -0.14 0.35 -26.31
C ALA A 36 0.15 -0.54 -27.52
N SER A 37 0.95 -1.59 -27.36
CA SER A 37 1.35 -2.47 -28.47
C SER A 37 0.44 -3.68 -28.68
N GLY A 38 -0.56 -3.89 -27.82
CA GLY A 38 -1.41 -5.07 -27.83
C GLY A 38 -2.84 -4.83 -27.36
N ALA A 39 -3.67 -5.86 -27.47
CA ALA A 39 -5.02 -5.83 -26.95
C ALA A 39 -5.06 -6.42 -25.53
N ALA A 40 -5.78 -5.75 -24.63
CA ALA A 40 -5.99 -6.27 -23.29
C ALA A 40 -7.05 -7.39 -23.28
N SER A 41 -6.79 -8.42 -22.49
CA SER A 41 -7.76 -9.46 -22.10
C SER A 41 -7.98 -9.45 -20.59
N VAL A 42 -9.19 -9.71 -20.15
CA VAL A 42 -9.56 -9.66 -18.74
C VAL A 42 -10.24 -10.95 -18.33
N ILE A 43 -9.80 -11.49 -17.22
CA ILE A 43 -10.45 -12.57 -16.50
C ILE A 43 -10.77 -12.04 -15.09
N SER A 44 -12.03 -12.17 -14.65
CA SER A 44 -12.48 -11.70 -13.34
C SER A 44 -13.17 -12.80 -12.57
N ARG A 45 -12.83 -12.93 -11.29
CA ARG A 45 -13.55 -13.75 -10.32
C ARG A 45 -14.26 -12.86 -9.31
N HIS A 46 -15.51 -13.19 -9.02
CA HIS A 46 -16.35 -12.47 -8.08
C HIS A 46 -16.78 -13.37 -6.93
N ASP A 47 -16.66 -12.86 -5.72
CA ASP A 47 -17.11 -13.52 -4.51
C ASP A 47 -17.46 -12.49 -3.42
N ASP A 48 -17.76 -12.93 -2.21
CA ASP A 48 -18.13 -12.04 -1.09
C ASP A 48 -16.90 -11.62 -0.26
N LYS A 49 -15.72 -11.59 -0.87
CA LYS A 49 -14.46 -11.30 -0.18
C LYS A 49 -13.97 -9.88 -0.47
N TRP A 50 -13.24 -9.35 0.49
CA TRP A 50 -12.42 -8.18 0.28
C TRP A 50 -11.01 -8.63 -0.11
N HIS A 51 -10.73 -8.64 -1.41
CA HIS A 51 -9.42 -8.94 -1.95
C HIS A 51 -8.55 -7.70 -1.78
N VAL A 52 -7.47 -7.83 -1.02
CA VAL A 52 -6.61 -6.68 -0.72
C VAL A 52 -5.42 -6.66 -1.64
N MET A 53 -4.64 -7.72 -1.68
CA MET A 53 -3.41 -7.80 -2.44
C MET A 53 -3.13 -9.20 -2.96
N ALA A 54 -2.37 -9.27 -4.06
CA ALA A 54 -1.76 -10.50 -4.55
C ALA A 54 -0.24 -10.44 -4.37
N ILE A 55 0.38 -11.60 -4.15
CA ILE A 55 1.83 -11.76 -4.07
C ILE A 55 2.27 -12.99 -4.87
N GLU A 56 3.51 -13.00 -5.31
CA GLU A 56 4.16 -14.14 -5.94
C GLU A 56 5.21 -14.74 -5.01
N ARG A 57 5.24 -16.08 -4.86
CA ARG A 57 6.29 -16.81 -4.15
C ARG A 57 7.27 -17.45 -5.13
N ASN A 58 6.79 -18.26 -6.04
CA ASN A 58 7.57 -18.83 -7.15
C ASN A 58 6.90 -18.42 -8.47
N SER A 59 7.61 -18.50 -9.57
CA SER A 59 7.03 -18.26 -10.88
C SER A 59 5.74 -19.09 -11.06
N GLY A 60 4.62 -18.40 -11.24
CA GLY A 60 3.30 -19.00 -11.35
C GLY A 60 2.65 -19.44 -10.04
N GLN A 61 3.24 -19.20 -8.87
CA GLN A 61 2.66 -19.51 -7.58
C GLN A 61 2.16 -18.23 -6.91
N TRP A 62 0.87 -17.98 -7.04
CA TRP A 62 0.22 -16.75 -6.64
C TRP A 62 -0.69 -16.92 -5.43
N TYR A 63 -0.68 -15.94 -4.54
CA TYR A 63 -1.53 -15.87 -3.36
C TYR A 63 -2.28 -14.55 -3.34
N VAL A 64 -3.55 -14.60 -2.95
CA VAL A 64 -4.39 -13.44 -2.70
C VAL A 64 -4.85 -13.48 -1.26
N GLY A 65 -4.86 -12.35 -0.59
CA GLY A 65 -5.30 -12.27 0.80
C GLY A 65 -6.15 -11.04 1.11
N GLY A 66 -6.86 -11.11 2.21
CA GLY A 66 -7.72 -10.04 2.67
C GLY A 66 -8.53 -10.37 3.92
N THR A 67 -9.60 -9.63 4.13
CA THR A 67 -10.50 -9.75 5.29
C THR A 67 -11.95 -9.85 4.84
N MET A 68 -12.81 -10.52 5.63
CA MET A 68 -14.22 -10.78 5.28
C MET A 68 -15.22 -9.96 6.09
N ALA A 69 -14.78 -9.14 7.01
CA ALA A 69 -15.65 -8.57 8.04
C ALA A 69 -16.87 -7.80 7.55
N ALA A 70 -16.72 -7.06 6.45
CA ALA A 70 -17.79 -6.19 5.96
C ALA A 70 -19.00 -6.96 5.38
N PHE A 71 -18.81 -8.23 4.98
CA PHE A 71 -19.81 -8.99 4.23
C PHE A 71 -20.27 -10.28 4.89
N SER A 72 -19.46 -10.85 5.80
CA SER A 72 -19.71 -12.15 6.42
C SER A 72 -20.38 -12.07 7.77
N GLY A 73 -20.59 -10.87 8.30
CA GLY A 73 -21.07 -10.68 9.67
C GLY A 73 -20.01 -11.02 10.73
N PRO A 74 -20.30 -10.77 12.00
CA PRO A 74 -19.38 -11.08 13.09
C PRO A 74 -19.26 -12.60 13.34
N PRO A 75 -18.10 -13.10 13.84
CA PRO A 75 -16.87 -12.34 13.98
C PRO A 75 -16.17 -12.14 12.62
N PRO A 76 -15.41 -11.03 12.46
CA PRO A 76 -14.57 -10.84 11.28
C PRO A 76 -13.47 -11.91 11.23
N PHE A 77 -12.95 -12.16 10.03
CA PHE A 77 -11.82 -13.08 9.84
C PHE A 77 -10.97 -12.67 8.64
N GLY A 78 -9.66 -13.00 8.71
CA GLY A 78 -8.76 -12.92 7.60
C GLY A 78 -8.79 -14.20 6.75
N TRP A 79 -8.24 -14.14 5.56
CA TRP A 79 -8.14 -15.27 4.66
C TRP A 79 -6.96 -15.12 3.70
N VAL A 80 -6.43 -16.23 3.22
CA VAL A 80 -5.45 -16.32 2.13
C VAL A 80 -5.86 -17.44 1.20
N GLU A 81 -5.72 -17.24 -0.11
CA GLU A 81 -5.94 -18.23 -1.15
C GLU A 81 -4.72 -18.34 -2.06
N ARG A 82 -4.35 -19.55 -2.40
CA ARG A 82 -3.46 -19.82 -3.54
C ARG A 82 -4.33 -19.98 -4.78
N ILE A 83 -4.00 -19.28 -5.84
CA ILE A 83 -4.80 -19.22 -7.06
C ILE A 83 -4.02 -19.67 -8.29
N ASP A 84 -4.71 -20.20 -9.26
CA ASP A 84 -4.20 -20.33 -10.62
C ASP A 84 -4.11 -18.94 -11.27
N PRO A 85 -2.94 -18.48 -11.69
CA PRO A 85 -2.80 -17.12 -12.26
C PRO A 85 -3.51 -16.95 -13.60
N THR A 86 -3.86 -18.03 -14.29
CA THR A 86 -4.47 -18.00 -15.62
C THR A 86 -6.01 -17.98 -15.54
N THR A 87 -6.59 -18.75 -14.63
CA THR A 87 -8.05 -18.91 -14.50
C THR A 87 -8.62 -18.20 -13.30
N LEU A 88 -7.79 -17.82 -12.32
CA LEU A 88 -8.13 -17.31 -10.99
C LEU A 88 -8.85 -18.35 -10.10
N ASP A 89 -8.84 -19.61 -10.49
CA ASP A 89 -9.38 -20.71 -9.68
C ASP A 89 -8.62 -20.85 -8.37
N ILE A 90 -9.33 -21.19 -7.30
CA ILE A 90 -8.74 -21.42 -5.99
C ILE A 90 -8.11 -22.81 -5.97
N LEU A 91 -6.79 -22.88 -5.79
CA LEU A 91 -6.02 -24.11 -5.69
C LEU A 91 -5.88 -24.60 -4.23
N ALA A 92 -5.79 -23.67 -3.29
CA ALA A 92 -5.81 -23.92 -1.85
C ALA A 92 -6.37 -22.70 -1.13
N ALA A 93 -6.99 -22.90 0.03
CA ALA A 93 -7.53 -21.83 0.85
C ALA A 93 -7.20 -22.05 2.33
N SER A 94 -6.81 -20.99 3.02
CA SER A 94 -6.62 -21.03 4.46
C SER A 94 -7.96 -21.31 5.19
N PRO A 95 -7.94 -21.86 6.40
CA PRO A 95 -9.09 -21.72 7.29
C PRO A 95 -9.39 -20.23 7.53
N ARG A 96 -10.51 -19.93 8.20
CA ARG A 96 -10.78 -18.58 8.68
C ARG A 96 -9.68 -18.19 9.66
N LEU A 97 -8.94 -17.12 9.35
CA LEU A 97 -7.85 -16.62 10.18
C LEU A 97 -8.43 -15.68 11.24
N PRO A 98 -8.26 -15.97 12.54
CA PRO A 98 -8.62 -15.04 13.58
C PRO A 98 -8.05 -13.63 13.36
N CYS A 99 -8.87 -12.61 13.64
CA CYS A 99 -8.42 -11.22 13.57
C CYS A 99 -8.93 -10.37 14.75
N GLY A 100 -9.43 -11.02 15.80
CA GLY A 100 -10.16 -10.37 16.89
C GLY A 100 -11.47 -9.75 16.39
N GLU A 101 -11.86 -8.63 16.96
CA GLU A 101 -13.02 -7.85 16.50
C GLU A 101 -12.59 -6.69 15.56
N HIS A 102 -11.37 -6.73 15.04
CA HIS A 102 -10.77 -5.65 14.29
C HIS A 102 -10.79 -5.92 12.81
N VAL A 103 -11.47 -5.06 12.08
CA VAL A 103 -11.60 -5.11 10.63
C VAL A 103 -10.61 -4.16 10.01
N TRP A 104 -9.68 -4.70 9.22
CA TRP A 104 -8.81 -3.92 8.36
C TRP A 104 -8.26 -4.79 7.24
N CYS A 105 -7.70 -4.16 6.22
CA CYS A 105 -7.24 -4.88 5.04
C CYS A 105 -6.08 -5.86 5.28
N GLY A 106 -5.38 -5.78 6.40
CA GLY A 106 -4.27 -6.70 6.68
C GLY A 106 -3.10 -6.61 5.70
N ALA A 107 -2.23 -7.61 5.72
CA ALA A 107 -1.15 -7.78 4.75
C ALA A 107 -0.75 -9.25 4.66
N ILE A 108 -0.20 -9.65 3.50
CA ILE A 108 0.43 -10.95 3.30
C ILE A 108 1.83 -10.77 2.69
N LEU A 109 2.73 -11.70 2.98
CA LEU A 109 4.05 -11.77 2.34
C LEU A 109 4.57 -13.21 2.22
N ALA A 110 5.43 -13.44 1.25
CA ALA A 110 6.21 -14.66 1.09
C ALA A 110 7.57 -14.46 1.79
N HIS A 111 7.75 -15.12 2.93
CA HIS A 111 8.94 -14.98 3.76
C HIS A 111 10.09 -15.86 3.29
N ALA A 112 11.33 -15.46 3.54
CA ALA A 112 12.54 -16.21 3.17
C ALA A 112 12.59 -17.65 3.74
N ASN A 113 11.93 -17.92 4.89
CA ASN A 113 11.81 -19.27 5.45
C ASN A 113 10.83 -20.19 4.69
N GLY A 114 10.25 -19.69 3.59
CA GLY A 114 9.35 -20.43 2.71
C GLY A 114 7.87 -20.37 3.08
N SER A 115 7.51 -19.81 4.23
CA SER A 115 6.11 -19.69 4.68
C SER A 115 5.43 -18.44 4.09
N ILE A 116 4.10 -18.48 4.05
CA ILE A 116 3.27 -17.29 3.84
C ILE A 116 2.94 -16.70 5.21
N MET A 117 3.21 -15.41 5.39
CA MET A 117 2.84 -14.67 6.59
C MET A 117 1.62 -13.83 6.31
N SER A 118 0.68 -13.77 7.26
CA SER A 118 -0.55 -12.98 7.12
C SER A 118 -0.87 -12.28 8.43
N VAL A 119 -1.00 -10.95 8.40
CA VAL A 119 -1.49 -10.14 9.51
C VAL A 119 -2.91 -9.69 9.22
N ASN A 120 -3.83 -9.95 10.14
CA ASN A 120 -5.22 -9.52 10.05
C ASN A 120 -5.72 -9.09 11.45
N GLY A 121 -6.34 -7.91 11.53
CA GLY A 121 -6.76 -7.38 12.83
C GLY A 121 -5.58 -7.34 13.81
N ASN A 122 -5.72 -7.99 14.95
CA ASN A 122 -4.68 -8.10 15.98
C ASN A 122 -4.01 -9.50 16.03
N HIS A 123 -4.00 -10.24 14.90
CA HIS A 123 -3.36 -11.56 14.81
C HIS A 123 -2.39 -11.63 13.63
N LEU A 124 -1.30 -12.33 13.85
CA LEU A 124 -0.32 -12.72 12.85
C LEU A 124 -0.32 -14.23 12.71
N HIS A 125 -0.30 -14.71 11.47
CA HIS A 125 -0.31 -16.13 11.13
C HIS A 125 0.89 -16.46 10.26
N ARG A 126 1.51 -17.59 10.55
CA ARG A 126 2.44 -18.28 9.67
C ARG A 126 1.70 -19.46 9.04
N LEU A 127 1.64 -19.49 7.72
CA LEU A 127 0.90 -20.48 6.94
C LEU A 127 1.85 -21.38 6.13
N ASP A 128 1.46 -22.62 5.99
CA ASP A 128 2.09 -23.52 5.02
C ASP A 128 1.83 -23.00 3.60
N PRO A 129 2.84 -22.92 2.72
CA PRO A 129 2.65 -22.38 1.37
C PRO A 129 1.85 -23.30 0.43
N ASP A 130 1.76 -24.59 0.71
CA ASP A 130 1.12 -25.54 -0.19
C ASP A 130 -0.37 -25.69 0.08
N ASP A 131 -0.76 -25.90 1.33
CA ASP A 131 -2.15 -26.13 1.72
C ASP A 131 -2.79 -24.98 2.52
N LEU A 132 -1.98 -23.95 2.89
CA LEU A 132 -2.38 -22.78 3.66
C LEU A 132 -2.90 -23.10 5.08
N SER A 133 -2.55 -24.27 5.62
CA SER A 133 -2.80 -24.59 7.02
C SER A 133 -2.04 -23.66 7.96
N ILE A 134 -2.62 -23.36 9.13
CA ILE A 134 -1.95 -22.52 10.14
C ILE A 134 -0.86 -23.34 10.81
N LEU A 135 0.40 -22.93 10.61
CA LEU A 135 1.57 -23.49 11.29
C LEU A 135 1.77 -22.86 12.67
N VAL A 136 1.60 -21.55 12.76
CA VAL A 136 1.70 -20.77 14.01
C VAL A 136 0.73 -19.60 13.96
N GLU A 137 0.12 -19.29 15.10
CA GLU A 137 -0.73 -18.13 15.30
C GLU A 137 -0.23 -17.33 16.50
N ARG A 138 -0.24 -16.00 16.39
CA ARG A 138 0.11 -15.07 17.47
C ARG A 138 -0.89 -13.93 17.55
N ARG A 139 -1.48 -13.72 18.73
CA ARG A 139 -2.16 -12.47 19.05
C ARG A 139 -1.13 -11.40 19.36
N LEU A 140 -1.27 -10.24 18.71
CA LEU A 140 -0.36 -9.11 18.84
C LEU A 140 -0.67 -8.30 20.13
N PRO A 141 0.32 -7.59 20.70
CA PRO A 141 0.16 -6.89 21.97
C PRO A 141 -0.91 -5.81 21.97
N ALA A 142 -1.01 -5.03 20.88
CA ALA A 142 -2.02 -4.01 20.76
C ALA A 142 -3.34 -4.63 20.31
N ASP A 143 -4.40 -4.45 21.11
CA ASP A 143 -5.75 -4.92 20.76
C ASP A 143 -6.43 -3.95 19.80
N ARG A 144 -5.90 -3.90 18.55
CA ARG A 144 -6.30 -3.01 17.46
C ARG A 144 -6.02 -3.65 16.12
N SER A 145 -6.60 -3.08 15.06
CA SER A 145 -6.21 -3.45 13.69
C SER A 145 -4.72 -3.15 13.47
N HIS A 146 -4.03 -4.06 12.78
CA HIS A 146 -2.67 -3.89 12.30
C HIS A 146 -2.69 -3.78 10.77
N ASN A 147 -1.76 -3.00 10.22
CA ASN A 147 -1.54 -2.92 8.77
C ASN A 147 -0.06 -2.86 8.45
N GLY A 148 0.24 -3.36 7.25
CA GLY A 148 1.62 -3.51 6.82
C GLY A 148 2.33 -4.60 7.62
N LEU A 149 3.06 -5.42 6.91
CA LEU A 149 3.90 -6.45 7.47
C LEU A 149 5.16 -6.48 6.61
N LEU A 150 6.30 -6.25 7.22
CA LEU A 150 7.59 -6.34 6.53
C LEU A 150 8.41 -7.49 7.11
N ALA A 151 9.20 -8.12 6.24
CA ALA A 151 10.33 -8.95 6.64
C ALA A 151 11.59 -8.10 6.58
N LEU A 152 12.35 -8.07 7.66
CA LEU A 152 13.63 -7.36 7.75
C LEU A 152 14.77 -8.20 7.21
N ALA A 153 15.92 -7.60 6.99
CA ALA A 153 17.09 -8.27 6.38
C ALA A 153 17.62 -9.44 7.22
N ASP A 154 17.45 -9.39 8.51
CA ASP A 154 17.79 -10.50 9.44
C ASP A 154 16.74 -11.60 9.48
N GLY A 155 15.67 -11.47 8.71
CA GLY A 155 14.54 -12.38 8.63
C GLY A 155 13.45 -12.12 9.66
N SER A 156 13.63 -11.21 10.63
CA SER A 156 12.55 -10.90 11.58
C SER A 156 11.39 -10.19 10.90
N LEU A 157 10.20 -10.31 11.46
CA LEU A 157 9.00 -9.63 11.00
C LEU A 157 8.77 -8.35 11.81
N ILE A 158 8.22 -7.32 11.17
CA ILE A 158 7.78 -6.11 11.85
C ILE A 158 6.39 -5.69 11.36
N THR A 159 5.53 -5.31 12.28
CA THR A 159 4.18 -4.77 12.03
C THR A 159 3.84 -3.69 13.04
N LYS A 160 2.76 -2.95 12.81
CA LYS A 160 2.25 -1.93 13.73
C LYS A 160 0.74 -1.88 13.79
N ASP A 161 0.19 -1.43 14.93
CA ASP A 161 -1.22 -1.12 15.04
C ASP A 161 -1.59 0.24 14.40
N LEU A 162 -2.85 0.39 14.10
CA LEU A 162 -3.45 1.61 13.52
C LEU A 162 -3.95 2.52 14.63
N ARG A 163 -3.51 3.78 14.62
CA ARG A 163 -4.02 4.80 15.53
C ARG A 163 -4.19 6.13 14.85
N LEU A 164 -5.36 6.69 15.06
CA LEU A 164 -5.68 8.07 14.69
C LEU A 164 -5.16 9.04 15.73
N GLU A 165 -5.13 10.31 15.37
CA GLU A 165 -4.87 11.40 16.31
C GLU A 165 -5.79 11.29 17.55
N GLY A 166 -5.22 11.52 18.73
CA GLY A 166 -5.93 11.43 20.00
C GLY A 166 -6.18 9.99 20.51
N GLN A 167 -5.76 8.95 19.78
CA GLN A 167 -5.88 7.56 20.22
C GLN A 167 -4.62 7.01 20.91
N GLY A 168 -3.64 7.87 21.17
CA GLY A 168 -2.34 7.50 21.73
C GLY A 168 -1.34 7.03 20.67
N GLY A 169 -0.16 6.63 21.13
CA GLY A 169 0.95 6.25 20.26
C GLY A 169 0.78 4.87 19.63
N THR A 170 1.15 4.77 18.36
CA THR A 170 1.20 3.50 17.61
C THR A 170 2.28 2.58 18.18
N THR A 171 1.97 1.30 18.27
CA THR A 171 2.88 0.26 18.76
C THR A 171 3.47 -0.52 17.59
N LEU A 172 4.80 -0.51 17.48
CA LEU A 172 5.55 -1.39 16.57
C LEU A 172 5.91 -2.66 17.31
N THR A 173 5.74 -3.81 16.67
CA THR A 173 6.07 -5.12 17.22
C THR A 173 6.97 -5.87 16.24
N ARG A 174 8.14 -6.31 16.74
CA ARG A 174 9.07 -7.17 16.01
C ARG A 174 8.92 -8.61 16.47
N LEU A 175 8.98 -9.57 15.54
CA LEU A 175 8.69 -10.97 15.83
C LEU A 175 9.67 -11.92 15.13
N ASP A 176 9.94 -13.04 15.77
CA ASP A 176 10.65 -14.17 15.16
C ASP A 176 9.78 -14.81 14.07
N PRO A 177 10.29 -15.05 12.85
CA PRO A 177 9.48 -15.55 11.74
C PRO A 177 9.12 -17.04 11.86
N GLY A 178 9.78 -17.79 12.71
CA GLY A 178 9.52 -19.22 12.91
C GLY A 178 8.46 -19.47 13.97
N SER A 179 8.63 -18.89 15.14
CA SER A 179 7.77 -19.06 16.31
C SER A 179 6.70 -18.00 16.49
N LEU A 180 6.84 -16.86 15.80
CA LEU A 180 6.06 -15.63 16.00
C LEU A 180 6.17 -15.07 17.42
N GLU A 181 7.22 -15.43 18.18
CA GLU A 181 7.50 -14.82 19.47
C GLU A 181 7.98 -13.37 19.27
N ILE A 182 7.62 -12.51 20.22
CA ILE A 182 8.00 -11.10 20.18
C ILE A 182 9.49 -10.98 20.51
N LEU A 183 10.24 -10.27 19.66
CA LEU A 183 11.64 -9.94 19.86
C LEU A 183 11.74 -8.57 20.55
N GLY A 184 12.50 -8.50 21.63
CA GLY A 184 12.64 -7.29 22.42
C GLY A 184 11.33 -6.79 23.04
N GLN A 185 11.25 -5.49 23.25
CA GLN A 185 10.03 -4.84 23.73
C GLN A 185 9.32 -4.12 22.58
N PRO A 186 7.98 -4.23 22.49
CA PRO A 186 7.22 -3.42 21.54
C PRO A 186 7.49 -1.93 21.74
N LEU A 187 7.78 -1.21 20.64
CA LEU A 187 8.05 0.23 20.69
C LEU A 187 6.74 1.00 20.54
N VAL A 188 6.45 1.90 21.48
CA VAL A 188 5.31 2.82 21.37
C VAL A 188 5.81 4.18 20.91
N LEU A 189 5.31 4.65 19.76
CA LEU A 189 5.61 5.99 19.25
C LEU A 189 4.91 7.07 20.08
N PRO A 190 5.40 8.32 20.09
CA PRO A 190 4.75 9.43 20.76
C PRO A 190 3.37 9.79 20.21
N GLU A 191 3.08 9.39 18.97
CA GLU A 191 1.84 9.73 18.26
C GLU A 191 1.25 8.55 17.49
N GLY A 192 0.04 8.72 16.96
CA GLY A 192 -0.64 7.73 16.12
C GLY A 192 -0.02 7.63 14.73
N SER A 193 -0.30 6.53 14.05
CA SER A 193 0.06 6.27 12.66
C SER A 193 -1.01 5.42 11.98
N MET A 194 -1.49 5.84 10.83
CA MET A 194 -2.45 5.09 10.02
C MET A 194 -1.80 4.39 8.83
N GLY A 195 -0.77 4.99 8.26
CA GLY A 195 -0.06 4.45 7.11
C GLY A 195 0.76 3.21 7.42
N ARG A 196 1.14 2.51 6.36
CA ARG A 196 2.03 1.35 6.45
C ARG A 196 3.48 1.80 6.60
N ILE A 197 4.26 0.98 7.28
CA ILE A 197 5.69 1.18 7.46
C ILE A 197 6.45 0.91 6.15
N ALA A 198 7.58 1.58 5.98
CA ALA A 198 8.59 1.28 4.97
C ALA A 198 9.93 1.00 5.65
N ALA A 199 10.86 0.34 4.96
CA ALA A 199 12.22 0.15 5.47
C ALA A 199 13.26 0.30 4.37
N ASN A 200 14.45 0.74 4.74
CA ASN A 200 15.60 0.88 3.87
C ASN A 200 16.75 0.03 4.39
N LEU A 201 17.24 -0.86 3.53
CA LEU A 201 18.44 -1.65 3.77
C LEU A 201 19.62 -0.96 3.11
N GLU A 202 20.60 -0.54 3.93
CA GLU A 202 21.83 0.08 3.46
C GLU A 202 22.82 -0.96 2.96
N LEU A 203 23.84 -0.50 2.22
CA LEU A 203 24.88 -1.36 1.67
C LEU A 203 25.74 -2.06 2.72
N ASP A 204 25.85 -1.49 3.91
CA ASP A 204 26.57 -2.07 5.05
C ASP A 204 25.76 -3.13 5.81
N GLY A 205 24.51 -3.37 5.38
CA GLY A 205 23.59 -4.30 6.01
C GLY A 205 22.73 -3.70 7.12
N THR A 206 22.90 -2.41 7.45
CA THR A 206 22.02 -1.71 8.40
C THR A 206 20.64 -1.52 7.78
N GLU A 207 19.59 -1.92 8.50
CA GLU A 207 18.22 -1.68 8.07
C GLU A 207 17.53 -0.71 9.01
N THR A 208 16.78 0.22 8.44
CA THR A 208 16.10 1.29 9.16
C THR A 208 14.63 1.33 8.75
N VAL A 209 13.73 1.40 9.73
CA VAL A 209 12.28 1.45 9.49
C VAL A 209 11.77 2.88 9.59
N TYR A 210 10.87 3.25 8.68
CA TYR A 210 10.24 4.56 8.59
C TYR A 210 8.74 4.45 8.80
N VAL A 211 8.21 5.28 9.70
CA VAL A 211 6.81 5.25 10.11
C VAL A 211 6.19 6.64 9.93
N PRO A 212 5.23 6.80 9.00
CA PRO A 212 4.45 8.03 8.92
C PRO A 212 3.55 8.16 10.15
N GLY A 213 3.85 9.10 11.03
CA GLY A 213 3.01 9.47 12.16
C GLY A 213 1.97 10.51 11.78
N THR A 214 1.21 11.02 12.75
CA THR A 214 0.20 12.08 12.51
C THR A 214 0.82 13.44 12.24
N GLU A 215 2.03 13.70 12.73
CA GLU A 215 2.74 14.97 12.53
C GLU A 215 4.15 14.81 11.97
N HIS A 216 4.82 13.70 12.31
CA HIS A 216 6.22 13.46 11.97
C HIS A 216 6.39 12.20 11.15
N LEU A 217 7.47 12.14 10.39
CA LEU A 217 8.04 10.87 9.97
C LEU A 217 9.02 10.40 11.04
N TRP A 218 8.85 9.15 11.48
CA TRP A 218 9.70 8.54 12.48
C TRP A 218 10.68 7.59 11.83
N ARG A 219 11.96 7.71 12.21
CA ARG A 219 13.01 6.76 11.86
C ARG A 219 13.30 5.85 13.04
N ILE A 220 13.24 4.54 12.81
CA ILE A 220 13.42 3.53 13.85
C ILE A 220 14.64 2.69 13.49
N GLN A 221 15.62 2.66 14.38
CA GLN A 221 16.83 1.86 14.28
C GLN A 221 16.62 0.51 14.98
N LEU A 222 17.25 -0.53 14.43
CA LEU A 222 17.32 -1.84 15.07
C LEU A 222 18.64 -1.93 15.85
N LYS A 223 18.56 -2.17 17.16
CA LYS A 223 19.73 -2.34 18.06
C LYS A 223 19.63 -3.68 18.79
N GLY A 224 20.22 -4.73 18.20
CA GLY A 224 19.95 -6.10 18.62
C GLY A 224 18.48 -6.43 18.43
N ASP A 225 17.79 -6.87 19.48
CA ASP A 225 16.36 -7.17 19.44
C ASP A 225 15.48 -5.93 19.66
N GLU A 226 16.05 -4.79 20.07
CA GLU A 226 15.31 -3.59 20.41
C GLU A 226 15.06 -2.69 19.22
N LEU A 227 13.87 -2.06 19.20
CA LEU A 227 13.49 -0.98 18.30
C LEU A 227 13.73 0.35 19.02
N VAL A 228 14.48 1.27 18.39
CA VAL A 228 14.86 2.55 19.01
C VAL A 228 14.51 3.70 18.08
N ILE A 229 13.77 4.70 18.59
CA ILE A 229 13.53 5.94 17.86
C ILE A 229 14.87 6.67 17.66
N ASP A 230 15.13 7.07 16.41
CA ASP A 230 16.25 7.93 16.09
C ASP A 230 15.92 9.39 16.42
N ALA A 231 16.49 9.89 17.50
CA ALA A 231 16.23 11.25 17.98
C ALA A 231 16.77 12.35 17.04
N GLU A 232 17.76 12.00 16.20
CA GLU A 232 18.40 12.96 15.28
C GLU A 232 17.61 13.12 13.96
N TRP A 233 16.60 12.25 13.70
CA TRP A 233 15.83 12.29 12.47
C TRP A 233 14.33 12.10 12.73
N GLN A 234 13.61 13.22 12.86
CA GLN A 234 12.18 13.28 13.12
C GLN A 234 11.58 14.49 12.36
N PRO A 235 11.65 14.51 11.02
CA PRO A 235 11.13 15.65 10.26
C PRO A 235 9.63 15.80 10.50
N ARG A 236 9.22 17.01 10.88
CA ARG A 236 7.82 17.36 11.04
C ARG A 236 7.28 17.81 9.70
N TYR A 237 6.40 17.02 9.11
CA TYR A 237 5.76 17.35 7.82
C TYR A 237 4.45 18.14 8.00
N ARG A 238 3.76 17.96 9.14
CA ARG A 238 2.55 18.70 9.49
C ARG A 238 2.90 19.99 10.20
N THR A 239 2.36 21.11 9.73
CA THR A 239 2.49 22.40 10.42
C THR A 239 1.43 22.53 11.51
N THR A 240 1.69 23.34 12.57
CA THR A 240 0.89 23.38 13.81
C THR A 240 -0.54 23.84 13.62
N ASP A 241 -0.79 24.67 12.63
CA ASP A 241 -2.08 25.34 12.42
C ASP A 241 -2.92 24.64 11.35
N ASP A 242 -2.35 23.60 10.74
CA ASP A 242 -3.00 22.85 9.69
C ASP A 242 -4.00 21.87 10.28
N ARG A 243 -5.22 21.93 9.84
CA ARG A 243 -6.21 20.88 10.01
C ARG A 243 -5.93 19.66 9.11
N PHE A 244 -4.73 19.62 8.53
CA PHE A 244 -4.30 18.52 7.70
C PHE A 244 -4.14 17.27 8.54
N GLY A 245 -4.63 16.22 7.99
CA GLY A 245 -4.49 14.92 8.55
C GLY A 245 -3.06 14.42 8.45
N LEU A 246 -2.96 13.15 8.59
CA LEU A 246 -1.72 12.41 8.60
C LEU A 246 -1.29 12.09 7.16
N SER A 247 -0.01 11.88 6.99
CA SER A 247 0.51 11.13 5.86
C SER A 247 0.04 9.67 5.97
N TRP A 248 -0.42 9.10 4.85
CA TRP A 248 -0.90 7.72 4.90
C TRP A 248 0.26 6.74 4.91
N ASP A 249 0.91 6.53 3.79
CA ASP A 249 2.06 5.64 3.65
C ASP A 249 3.27 6.44 3.16
N ALA A 250 4.48 5.90 3.30
CA ALA A 250 5.69 6.43 2.73
C ALA A 250 6.24 5.53 1.62
N CYS A 251 6.85 6.14 0.60
CA CYS A 251 7.65 5.48 -0.42
C CYS A 251 9.09 5.97 -0.31
N LEU A 252 10.06 5.06 -0.26
CA LEU A 252 11.47 5.40 -0.20
C LEU A 252 12.09 5.20 -1.58
N SER A 253 12.72 6.24 -2.11
CA SER A 253 13.42 6.18 -3.38
C SER A 253 14.70 7.00 -3.32
N ASP A 254 15.81 6.40 -3.71
CA ASP A 254 17.13 6.94 -3.47
C ASP A 254 17.31 7.32 -1.98
N ASP A 255 17.75 8.51 -1.67
CA ASP A 255 17.91 9.00 -0.30
C ASP A 255 16.74 9.93 0.11
N VAL A 256 15.55 9.61 -0.37
CA VAL A 256 14.34 10.42 -0.17
C VAL A 256 13.17 9.58 0.33
N CYS A 257 12.44 10.12 1.29
CA CYS A 257 11.10 9.68 1.66
C CYS A 257 10.07 10.56 0.96
N TRP A 258 9.17 9.93 0.21
CA TRP A 258 8.04 10.54 -0.45
C TRP A 258 6.77 10.22 0.33
N ALA A 259 6.00 11.25 0.64
CA ALA A 259 4.75 11.13 1.37
C ALA A 259 3.72 12.13 0.85
N MET A 260 2.44 11.83 1.04
CA MET A 260 1.36 12.80 0.82
C MET A 260 0.50 12.90 2.07
N ASP A 261 0.12 14.09 2.43
CA ASP A 261 -0.85 14.28 3.48
C ASP A 261 -2.28 14.04 2.99
N CYS A 262 -3.14 13.69 3.90
CA CYS A 262 -4.52 13.29 3.63
C CYS A 262 -5.51 14.30 4.17
N GLY A 263 -5.19 15.55 4.25
CA GLY A 263 -6.10 16.53 4.77
C GLY A 263 -6.76 16.10 6.10
N ASP A 264 -8.01 16.53 6.34
CA ASP A 264 -8.73 16.19 7.56
C ASP A 264 -9.00 14.67 7.65
N ILE A 265 -8.68 14.08 8.81
CA ILE A 265 -8.94 12.68 9.14
C ILE A 265 -10.41 12.28 8.99
N THR A 266 -11.35 13.22 9.09
CA THR A 266 -12.76 12.94 8.84
C THR A 266 -13.01 12.47 7.43
N SER A 267 -12.25 12.95 6.46
CA SER A 267 -12.33 12.51 5.06
C SER A 267 -11.80 11.10 4.88
N VAL A 268 -10.69 10.76 5.55
CA VAL A 268 -10.17 9.38 5.57
C VAL A 268 -11.18 8.44 6.23
N ARG A 269 -11.80 8.85 7.32
CA ARG A 269 -12.89 8.08 7.93
C ARG A 269 -14.04 7.84 6.96
N ARG A 270 -14.42 8.83 6.17
CA ARG A 270 -15.49 8.69 5.16
C ARG A 270 -15.12 7.77 4.02
N ILE A 271 -13.86 7.72 3.61
CA ILE A 271 -13.40 6.74 2.62
C ILE A 271 -13.54 5.31 3.15
N HIS A 272 -13.27 5.09 4.44
CA HIS A 272 -13.20 3.76 5.04
C HIS A 272 -14.37 3.40 5.95
N GLN A 273 -15.18 4.35 6.36
CA GLN A 273 -16.38 4.09 7.16
C GLN A 273 -17.61 3.97 6.26
N THR A 274 -18.47 3.11 6.69
CA THR A 274 -19.79 2.86 6.12
C THR A 274 -20.71 4.04 6.36
N GLU A 275 -20.52 5.17 5.71
CA GLU A 275 -21.39 6.32 5.87
C GLU A 275 -21.91 6.81 4.53
N PRO A 276 -23.18 7.22 4.50
CA PRO A 276 -24.27 7.07 5.46
C PRO A 276 -25.04 5.76 5.29
N ASN A 277 -24.72 4.93 4.31
CA ASN A 277 -25.53 3.78 3.88
C ASN A 277 -24.94 2.41 4.22
N GLY A 278 -24.00 2.33 5.14
CA GLY A 278 -23.38 1.06 5.52
C GLY A 278 -22.49 0.45 4.43
N ARG A 279 -22.08 1.21 3.43
CA ARG A 279 -21.23 0.74 2.33
C ARG A 279 -19.81 1.22 2.51
N PHE A 280 -18.99 0.33 2.99
CA PHE A 280 -17.58 0.55 3.17
C PHE A 280 -16.89 0.84 1.80
N GLY A 281 -16.25 2.01 1.71
CA GLY A 281 -15.36 2.33 0.60
C GLY A 281 -15.97 2.47 -0.78
N THR A 282 -17.31 2.50 -0.91
CA THR A 282 -17.94 2.56 -2.23
C THR A 282 -18.52 3.95 -2.48
N PRO A 283 -17.85 4.81 -3.22
CA PRO A 283 -18.53 5.95 -3.81
C PRO A 283 -19.46 5.45 -4.92
N PRO A 284 -20.69 5.95 -4.99
CA PRO A 284 -21.51 5.71 -6.16
C PRO A 284 -20.93 6.50 -7.34
N GLY A 285 -20.19 5.83 -8.20
CA GLY A 285 -19.58 6.44 -9.38
C GLY A 285 -18.67 7.62 -9.05
N ARG A 286 -18.72 8.64 -9.89
CA ARG A 286 -17.96 9.89 -9.71
C ARG A 286 -18.68 10.94 -8.85
N ASP A 287 -19.88 10.65 -8.36
CA ASP A 287 -20.57 11.55 -7.43
C ASP A 287 -19.91 11.47 -6.05
N LEU A 288 -19.18 12.51 -5.73
CA LEU A 288 -18.48 12.65 -4.45
C LEU A 288 -19.10 13.71 -3.55
N SER A 289 -20.30 14.20 -3.87
CA SER A 289 -20.95 15.26 -3.10
C SER A 289 -21.04 14.94 -1.61
N TRP A 290 -21.20 13.67 -1.26
CA TRP A 290 -21.20 13.17 0.12
C TRP A 290 -19.85 13.32 0.86
N ARG A 291 -18.74 13.53 0.13
CA ARG A 291 -17.40 13.71 0.69
C ARG A 291 -17.12 15.15 1.06
N LEU A 292 -17.87 16.08 0.50
CA LEU A 292 -17.59 17.51 0.55
C LEU A 292 -18.26 18.24 1.70
N ASP A 293 -19.05 17.56 2.56
CA ASP A 293 -19.79 18.19 3.66
C ASP A 293 -18.90 18.82 4.75
N ALA A 294 -17.62 18.57 4.74
CA ALA A 294 -16.64 19.25 5.59
C ALA A 294 -15.27 19.24 4.92
N PRO A 295 -15.05 19.98 3.82
CA PRO A 295 -13.71 20.15 3.27
C PRO A 295 -12.84 20.84 4.31
N TRP A 296 -11.59 20.38 4.46
CA TRP A 296 -10.60 21.21 5.16
C TRP A 296 -10.11 22.32 4.22
N ASP A 297 -9.49 23.33 4.81
CA ASP A 297 -9.26 24.61 4.15
C ASP A 297 -8.05 24.61 3.19
N GLY A 298 -7.24 23.55 3.14
CA GLY A 298 -6.04 23.50 2.33
C GLY A 298 -6.00 22.36 1.31
N PRO A 299 -5.20 22.48 0.26
CA PRO A 299 -4.98 21.42 -0.70
C PRO A 299 -4.05 20.34 -0.14
N GLN A 300 -4.12 19.15 -0.73
CA GLN A 300 -3.24 18.04 -0.45
C GLN A 300 -1.81 18.36 -0.90
N ARG A 301 -0.81 17.97 -0.10
CA ARG A 301 0.60 18.26 -0.34
C ARG A 301 1.39 16.97 -0.61
N LEU A 302 2.30 17.06 -1.57
CA LEU A 302 3.34 16.07 -1.81
C LEU A 302 4.63 16.55 -1.12
N HIS A 303 5.18 15.69 -0.28
CA HIS A 303 6.40 15.94 0.49
C HIS A 303 7.56 15.12 -0.06
N ARG A 304 8.70 15.79 -0.24
CA ARG A 304 10.00 15.21 -0.54
C ARG A 304 10.92 15.49 0.66
N ILE A 305 11.28 14.48 1.41
CA ILE A 305 12.03 14.59 2.66
C ILE A 305 13.31 13.77 2.56
N SER A 306 14.46 14.39 2.80
CA SER A 306 15.74 13.69 2.76
C SER A 306 15.87 12.68 3.90
N LEU A 307 16.38 11.47 3.59
CA LEU A 307 16.68 10.44 4.59
C LEU A 307 17.96 10.76 5.37
N THR A 308 18.82 11.64 4.86
CA THR A 308 20.10 12.01 5.47
C THR A 308 20.06 13.33 6.22
N ASP A 309 19.20 14.26 5.80
CA ASP A 309 19.04 15.59 6.42
C ASP A 309 17.55 15.85 6.72
N PRO A 310 17.12 15.77 7.98
CA PRO A 310 15.72 15.97 8.35
C PRO A 310 15.19 17.40 8.10
N THR A 311 16.10 18.36 7.84
CA THR A 311 15.74 19.74 7.53
C THR A 311 15.54 19.98 6.04
N ALA A 312 16.06 19.09 5.19
CA ALA A 312 15.90 19.15 3.74
C ALA A 312 14.52 18.58 3.35
N HIS A 313 13.53 19.45 3.33
CA HIS A 313 12.13 19.16 3.08
C HIS A 313 11.57 20.11 2.04
N VAL A 314 11.10 19.58 0.92
CA VAL A 314 10.45 20.33 -0.16
C VAL A 314 9.00 19.87 -0.28
N VAL A 315 8.10 20.80 -0.51
CA VAL A 315 6.65 20.56 -0.56
C VAL A 315 6.05 21.20 -1.80
N ILE A 316 5.10 20.53 -2.42
CA ILE A 316 4.26 21.06 -3.50
C ILE A 316 2.80 20.67 -3.29
N GLU A 317 1.87 21.50 -3.75
CA GLU A 317 0.42 21.26 -3.80
C GLU A 317 0.01 20.88 -5.22
N PRO A 318 0.06 19.58 -5.62
CA PRO A 318 -0.06 19.22 -7.02
C PRO A 318 -1.45 19.48 -7.61
N PHE A 319 -2.49 19.58 -6.77
CA PHE A 319 -3.88 19.71 -7.25
C PHE A 319 -4.50 21.08 -6.97
N GLY A 320 -4.00 21.85 -6.02
CA GLY A 320 -4.49 23.18 -5.69
C GLY A 320 -5.95 23.26 -5.18
N THR A 321 -6.62 22.12 -5.04
CA THR A 321 -8.01 22.03 -4.59
C THR A 321 -8.07 21.60 -3.12
N ALA A 322 -8.79 22.36 -2.30
CA ALA A 322 -8.96 22.02 -0.89
C ALA A 322 -9.65 20.66 -0.71
N GLY A 323 -9.29 19.93 0.32
CA GLY A 323 -10.00 18.74 0.74
C GLY A 323 -9.53 17.42 0.13
N GLY A 324 -8.41 17.32 -0.55
CA GLY A 324 -7.87 16.10 -1.16
C GLY A 324 -7.46 15.00 -0.17
N GLY A 325 -7.16 13.83 -0.61
CA GLY A 325 -6.65 12.74 0.23
C GLY A 325 -6.26 11.51 -0.56
N ILE A 326 -5.31 10.79 -0.01
CA ILE A 326 -4.74 9.58 -0.55
C ILE A 326 -4.68 8.50 0.55
N ILE A 327 -4.90 7.24 0.18
CA ILE A 327 -4.79 6.08 1.08
C ILE A 327 -3.62 5.16 0.73
N ALA A 328 -2.69 5.67 -0.05
CA ALA A 328 -1.50 4.99 -0.53
C ALA A 328 -0.34 5.99 -0.63
N PRO A 329 0.93 5.56 -0.58
CA PRO A 329 2.03 6.50 -0.78
C PRO A 329 2.11 6.92 -2.25
N PRO A 330 2.67 8.11 -2.53
CA PRO A 330 3.05 8.49 -3.89
C PRO A 330 4.08 7.50 -4.45
N VAL A 331 4.36 7.58 -5.74
CA VAL A 331 5.39 6.80 -6.40
C VAL A 331 6.46 7.73 -6.92
N HIS A 332 7.73 7.39 -6.75
CA HIS A 332 8.83 8.06 -7.43
C HIS A 332 9.49 7.12 -8.43
N VAL A 333 9.67 7.60 -9.65
CA VAL A 333 10.27 6.87 -10.77
C VAL A 333 11.52 7.64 -11.20
N PRO A 334 12.69 7.34 -10.60
CA PRO A 334 13.92 8.10 -10.82
C PRO A 334 14.38 8.12 -12.28
N GLU A 335 14.06 7.08 -13.06
CA GLU A 335 14.42 6.98 -14.48
C GLU A 335 13.79 8.06 -15.34
N PHE A 336 12.72 8.67 -14.84
CA PHE A 336 11.98 9.73 -15.50
C PHE A 336 12.05 11.07 -14.76
N ASP A 337 12.81 11.14 -13.66
CA ASP A 337 12.80 12.30 -12.75
C ASP A 337 11.35 12.69 -12.40
N MET A 338 10.50 11.71 -12.05
CA MET A 338 9.06 11.91 -11.88
C MET A 338 8.55 11.33 -10.58
N ALA A 339 7.83 12.12 -9.79
CA ALA A 339 6.98 11.66 -8.73
C ALA A 339 5.52 11.65 -9.18
N ILE A 340 4.77 10.60 -8.86
CA ILE A 340 3.36 10.45 -9.20
C ILE A 340 2.53 10.64 -7.94
N ALA A 341 1.60 11.59 -8.00
CA ALA A 341 0.66 11.93 -6.94
C ALA A 341 -0.78 11.77 -7.44
N TRP A 342 -1.71 11.44 -6.55
CA TRP A 342 -3.14 11.39 -6.88
C TRP A 342 -4.01 11.79 -5.69
N ASP A 343 -5.20 12.31 -6.02
CA ASP A 343 -6.22 12.68 -5.06
C ASP A 343 -7.41 11.73 -5.17
N SER A 344 -7.53 10.83 -4.21
CA SER A 344 -8.63 9.86 -4.17
C SER A 344 -9.99 10.48 -3.83
N ILE A 345 -10.00 11.67 -3.24
CA ILE A 345 -11.22 12.34 -2.75
C ILE A 345 -11.78 13.27 -3.82
N ASN A 346 -11.03 14.27 -4.26
CA ASN A 346 -11.49 15.23 -5.27
C ASN A 346 -11.34 14.68 -6.70
N GLY A 347 -10.44 13.73 -6.89
CA GLY A 347 -9.99 13.27 -8.19
C GLY A 347 -8.80 14.07 -8.69
N GLY A 348 -7.92 13.43 -9.37
CA GLY A 348 -6.70 13.97 -9.97
C GLY A 348 -5.57 12.97 -9.90
N LEU A 349 -4.79 12.92 -10.96
CA LEU A 349 -3.53 12.19 -11.07
C LEU A 349 -2.51 13.14 -11.68
N ALA A 350 -1.37 13.33 -11.04
CA ALA A 350 -0.35 14.28 -11.47
C ALA A 350 1.02 13.64 -11.54
N GLY A 351 1.78 13.95 -12.59
CA GLY A 351 3.21 13.77 -12.66
C GLY A 351 3.91 15.06 -12.21
N VAL A 352 4.77 14.93 -11.22
CA VAL A 352 5.55 16.02 -10.64
C VAL A 352 7.01 15.79 -11.00
N SER A 353 7.59 16.68 -11.81
CA SER A 353 9.01 16.65 -12.14
C SER A 353 9.84 16.86 -10.87
N THR A 354 10.88 16.05 -10.74
CA THR A 354 11.85 16.11 -9.63
C THR A 354 13.25 16.53 -10.12
N ALA A 355 13.34 16.98 -11.37
CA ALA A 355 14.58 17.42 -11.98
C ALA A 355 15.23 18.56 -11.16
N ASP A 356 16.55 18.61 -11.16
CA ASP A 356 17.35 19.63 -10.46
C ASP A 356 17.01 19.81 -8.97
N GLY A 357 16.37 18.80 -8.36
CA GLY A 357 16.00 18.81 -6.95
C GLY A 357 14.78 19.68 -6.60
N GLY A 358 14.15 20.28 -7.62
CA GLY A 358 12.87 21.00 -7.50
C GLY A 358 11.65 20.06 -7.50
N LEU A 359 10.46 20.66 -7.37
CA LEU A 359 9.18 20.01 -7.59
C LEU A 359 8.30 20.91 -8.45
N GLU A 360 7.86 20.40 -9.61
CA GLU A 360 6.99 21.12 -10.54
C GLU A 360 5.99 20.17 -11.17
N VAL A 361 4.71 20.56 -11.25
CA VAL A 361 3.69 19.73 -11.93
C VAL A 361 3.97 19.73 -13.44
N ALA A 362 4.34 18.59 -13.98
CA ALA A 362 4.63 18.40 -15.39
C ALA A 362 3.36 18.11 -16.20
N TRP A 363 2.44 17.31 -15.63
CA TRP A 363 1.17 16.97 -16.25
C TRP A 363 0.09 16.63 -15.21
N HIS A 364 -1.16 16.69 -15.64
CA HIS A 364 -2.32 16.43 -14.80
C HIS A 364 -3.43 15.72 -15.60
N LEU A 365 -4.09 14.73 -14.96
CA LEU A 365 -5.25 14.01 -15.53
C LEU A 365 -6.42 14.02 -14.55
N ASP A 366 -7.64 14.10 -15.07
CA ASP A 366 -8.88 13.88 -14.31
C ASP A 366 -9.11 12.38 -14.14
N VAL A 367 -8.57 11.82 -13.05
CA VAL A 367 -8.63 10.40 -12.70
C VAL A 367 -9.03 10.27 -11.24
N ARG A 368 -9.83 9.27 -10.92
CA ARG A 368 -10.23 8.94 -9.55
C ARG A 368 -9.67 7.58 -9.15
N ALA A 369 -8.50 7.62 -8.57
CA ALA A 369 -7.78 6.43 -8.14
C ALA A 369 -7.90 6.22 -6.64
N SER A 370 -7.94 4.97 -6.20
CA SER A 370 -7.94 4.61 -4.79
C SER A 370 -6.88 3.58 -4.43
N MET A 371 -6.28 2.94 -5.42
CA MET A 371 -5.44 1.77 -5.18
C MET A 371 -3.95 2.09 -5.17
N GLN A 372 -3.18 1.15 -4.66
CA GLN A 372 -1.73 1.11 -4.82
C GLN A 372 -1.41 0.80 -6.29
N PRO A 373 -0.80 1.72 -7.04
CA PRO A 373 -0.48 1.52 -8.45
C PRO A 373 0.73 0.60 -8.65
N VAL A 374 1.03 0.33 -9.93
CA VAL A 374 2.29 -0.31 -10.36
C VAL A 374 2.92 0.55 -11.43
N VAL A 375 4.24 0.73 -11.38
CA VAL A 375 5.01 1.35 -12.45
C VAL A 375 5.89 0.31 -13.15
N PHE A 376 6.03 0.47 -14.46
CA PHE A 376 6.91 -0.32 -15.32
C PHE A 376 7.98 0.63 -15.90
N PRO A 377 9.09 0.88 -15.18
CA PRO A 377 10.08 1.85 -15.60
C PRO A 377 10.74 1.54 -16.94
N GLU A 378 10.90 0.25 -17.28
CA GLU A 378 11.51 -0.15 -18.56
C GLU A 378 10.66 0.19 -19.80
N SER A 379 9.34 0.31 -19.65
CA SER A 379 8.43 0.77 -20.70
C SER A 379 7.88 2.17 -20.49
N GLY A 380 8.17 2.80 -19.34
CA GLY A 380 7.70 4.15 -19.03
C GLY A 380 6.21 4.22 -18.69
N GLU A 381 5.63 3.17 -18.15
CA GLU A 381 4.19 3.03 -17.94
C GLU A 381 3.82 3.00 -16.47
N LEU A 382 2.77 3.76 -16.12
CA LEU A 382 2.07 3.71 -14.83
C LEU A 382 0.73 3.01 -15.05
N VAL A 383 0.40 2.06 -14.17
CA VAL A 383 -0.91 1.41 -14.12
C VAL A 383 -1.61 1.77 -12.82
N ILE A 384 -2.83 2.29 -12.91
CA ILE A 384 -3.66 2.70 -11.77
C ILE A 384 -5.14 2.48 -12.11
N ASN A 385 -6.04 2.50 -11.10
CA ASN A 385 -7.48 2.43 -11.37
C ASN A 385 -8.09 3.82 -11.60
N ASP A 386 -9.25 3.84 -12.27
CA ASP A 386 -10.11 5.02 -12.39
C ASP A 386 -11.56 4.62 -12.14
N PHE A 387 -12.24 5.30 -11.21
CA PHE A 387 -13.65 5.07 -10.94
C PHE A 387 -14.51 5.49 -12.11
N THR A 388 -15.36 4.59 -12.58
CA THR A 388 -16.32 4.89 -13.66
C THR A 388 -17.58 5.56 -13.13
N ALA A 389 -18.33 6.22 -14.01
CA ALA A 389 -19.64 6.77 -13.67
C ALA A 389 -20.67 5.67 -13.28
N ALA A 390 -20.45 4.42 -13.67
CA ALA A 390 -21.29 3.29 -13.29
C ALA A 390 -21.00 2.75 -11.88
N GLY A 391 -19.99 3.29 -11.19
CA GLY A 391 -19.59 2.82 -9.86
C GLY A 391 -18.76 1.54 -9.89
N THR A 392 -18.07 1.30 -10.99
CA THR A 392 -17.10 0.21 -11.19
C THR A 392 -15.71 0.78 -11.37
N ASP A 393 -14.67 -0.05 -11.45
CA ASP A 393 -13.32 0.37 -11.76
C ASP A 393 -12.91 -0.03 -13.17
N ASP A 394 -12.29 0.91 -13.88
CA ASP A 394 -11.36 0.62 -14.96
C ASP A 394 -9.92 0.62 -14.42
N VAL A 395 -9.03 -0.09 -15.07
CA VAL A 395 -7.59 0.11 -14.99
C VAL A 395 -7.16 0.94 -16.17
N ILE A 396 -6.34 1.96 -15.90
CA ILE A 396 -5.75 2.80 -16.93
C ILE A 396 -4.23 2.63 -16.95
N VAL A 397 -3.65 2.74 -18.14
CA VAL A 397 -2.21 2.79 -18.37
C VAL A 397 -1.85 4.18 -18.86
N VAL A 398 -0.89 4.81 -18.21
CA VAL A 398 -0.47 6.20 -18.44
C VAL A 398 1.02 6.23 -18.72
N ASP A 399 1.44 6.99 -19.72
CA ASP A 399 2.85 7.31 -19.96
C ASP A 399 3.39 8.19 -18.84
N ILE A 400 4.44 7.73 -18.16
CA ILE A 400 5.00 8.40 -16.98
C ILE A 400 5.55 9.79 -17.31
N ALA A 401 6.18 9.94 -18.48
CA ALA A 401 6.84 11.19 -18.87
C ALA A 401 5.85 12.29 -19.25
N THR A 402 4.75 11.91 -19.93
CA THR A 402 3.86 12.87 -20.59
C THR A 402 2.45 12.95 -19.99
N GLY A 403 2.05 11.96 -19.19
CA GLY A 403 0.68 11.80 -18.72
C GLY A 403 -0.30 11.31 -19.79
N ALA A 404 0.17 10.93 -20.96
CA ALA A 404 -0.72 10.43 -22.03
C ALA A 404 -1.41 9.13 -21.60
N LEU A 405 -2.73 9.05 -21.78
CA LEU A 405 -3.47 7.81 -21.57
C LEU A 405 -3.14 6.85 -22.74
N LEU A 406 -2.49 5.73 -22.41
CA LEU A 406 -2.07 4.71 -23.36
C LEU A 406 -3.13 3.63 -23.56
N ASP A 407 -3.83 3.24 -22.47
CA ASP A 407 -4.89 2.24 -22.54
C ASP A 407 -5.89 2.43 -21.37
N ARG A 408 -7.10 1.91 -21.54
CA ARG A 408 -8.17 1.86 -20.53
C ARG A 408 -8.92 0.54 -20.65
N VAL A 409 -8.95 -0.22 -19.57
CA VAL A 409 -9.48 -1.57 -19.56
C VAL A 409 -10.49 -1.73 -18.42
N ALA A 410 -11.72 -2.12 -18.73
CA ALA A 410 -12.72 -2.44 -17.73
C ALA A 410 -12.32 -3.69 -16.96
N THR A 411 -12.23 -3.60 -15.64
CA THR A 411 -11.80 -4.72 -14.78
C THR A 411 -12.88 -5.78 -14.58
N GLY A 412 -14.13 -5.48 -14.93
CA GLY A 412 -15.29 -6.29 -14.57
C GLY A 412 -15.67 -6.20 -13.11
N SER A 413 -15.09 -5.27 -12.34
CA SER A 413 -15.42 -5.09 -10.92
C SER A 413 -16.91 -4.81 -10.71
N ARG A 414 -17.47 -5.34 -9.60
CA ARG A 414 -18.87 -5.07 -9.23
C ARG A 414 -19.06 -3.70 -8.62
N ILE A 415 -18.03 -3.19 -7.99
CA ILE A 415 -18.03 -1.89 -7.33
C ILE A 415 -16.64 -1.25 -7.47
N ALA A 416 -16.60 0.08 -7.51
CA ALA A 416 -15.36 0.85 -7.48
C ALA A 416 -14.79 0.84 -6.06
N ASN A 417 -13.75 0.09 -5.85
CA ASN A 417 -12.96 0.07 -4.61
C ASN A 417 -11.67 -0.75 -4.80
N GLY A 418 -10.86 -0.37 -5.77
CA GLY A 418 -9.54 -0.97 -5.96
C GLY A 418 -8.63 -0.78 -4.76
N MET A 419 -7.90 -1.83 -4.38
CA MET A 419 -6.99 -1.84 -3.23
C MET A 419 -5.53 -1.88 -3.68
N PHE A 420 -5.09 -2.96 -4.30
CA PHE A 420 -3.73 -3.10 -4.79
C PHE A 420 -3.72 -3.63 -6.22
N LEU A 421 -2.82 -3.06 -7.02
CA LEU A 421 -2.33 -3.68 -8.24
C LEU A 421 -1.06 -4.47 -7.91
N THR A 422 -0.91 -5.59 -8.59
CA THR A 422 0.29 -6.44 -8.51
C THR A 422 0.71 -6.80 -9.92
N PRO A 423 1.97 -6.56 -10.34
CA PRO A 423 2.43 -6.95 -11.67
C PRO A 423 2.52 -8.47 -11.76
N GLY A 424 2.08 -9.03 -12.85
CA GLY A 424 2.32 -10.40 -13.23
C GLY A 424 3.65 -10.58 -13.96
N GLY A 425 3.98 -11.80 -14.33
CA GLY A 425 5.24 -12.14 -14.99
C GLY A 425 5.23 -11.99 -16.53
N ASN A 426 4.07 -11.73 -17.16
CA ASN A 426 3.90 -11.84 -18.59
C ASN A 426 3.06 -10.69 -19.16
N ARG A 427 3.52 -9.45 -19.03
CA ARG A 427 2.78 -8.26 -19.49
C ARG A 427 1.35 -8.24 -18.96
N ASP A 428 1.19 -8.53 -17.68
CA ASP A 428 -0.10 -8.62 -17.02
C ASP A 428 -0.04 -8.04 -15.60
N ILE A 429 -1.22 -7.78 -15.08
CA ILE A 429 -1.41 -7.32 -13.71
C ILE A 429 -2.56 -8.07 -13.05
N PHE A 430 -2.50 -8.18 -11.72
CA PHE A 430 -3.62 -8.56 -10.88
C PHE A 430 -4.23 -7.31 -10.24
N TYR A 431 -5.53 -7.18 -10.38
CA TYR A 431 -6.35 -6.15 -9.75
C TYR A 431 -7.09 -6.77 -8.58
N CYS A 432 -6.89 -6.24 -7.37
CA CYS A 432 -7.59 -6.65 -6.16
C CYS A 432 -8.54 -5.56 -5.69
N SER A 433 -9.77 -5.92 -5.38
CA SER A 433 -10.79 -5.00 -4.88
C SER A 433 -11.82 -5.70 -3.99
N THR A 434 -12.74 -4.93 -3.44
CA THR A 434 -13.93 -5.48 -2.79
C THR A 434 -14.75 -6.26 -3.81
N LEU A 435 -15.09 -7.52 -3.50
CA LEU A 435 -15.91 -8.44 -4.29
C LEU A 435 -15.31 -8.90 -5.64
N THR A 436 -14.12 -8.44 -6.02
CA THR A 436 -13.54 -8.80 -7.33
C THR A 436 -12.03 -8.92 -7.25
N VAL A 437 -11.51 -10.00 -7.80
CA VAL A 437 -10.12 -10.11 -8.22
C VAL A 437 -10.11 -10.32 -9.74
N ALA A 438 -9.23 -9.60 -10.45
CA ALA A 438 -9.11 -9.74 -11.90
C ALA A 438 -7.65 -9.85 -12.32
N ARG A 439 -7.42 -10.52 -13.44
CA ARG A 439 -6.16 -10.49 -14.17
C ARG A 439 -6.38 -9.78 -15.51
N ILE A 440 -5.55 -8.81 -15.80
CA ILE A 440 -5.54 -8.07 -17.05
C ILE A 440 -4.21 -8.33 -17.74
N ALA A 441 -4.24 -8.85 -18.96
CA ALA A 441 -3.05 -9.20 -19.73
C ALA A 441 -3.08 -8.57 -21.11
N TRP A 442 -1.95 -8.03 -21.55
CA TRP A 442 -1.76 -7.43 -22.87
C TRP A 442 -0.99 -8.42 -23.76
N SER A 443 -1.54 -8.64 -24.99
CA SER A 443 -0.94 -9.57 -25.97
C SER A 443 0.29 -8.98 -26.67
#